data_7b37a5bbab5a22d7ae91aefdee34fe9e
#
_entry.id   7b37a5bbab5a22d7ae91aefdee34fe9e
#
_cell.length_a   1.000
_cell.length_b   1.000
_cell.length_c   1.000
_cell.angle_alpha   90.00
_cell.angle_beta   90.00
_cell.angle_gamma   90.00
#
_symmetry.space_group_name_H-M   'P 1'
#
loop_
_entity.id
_entity.type
_entity.pdbx_description
1 polymer ?
#
loop_
_entity_poly.entity_id
_entity_poly.type
_entity_poly.pdbx_seq_one_letter_code
_entity_poly.pdbx_strand_id
1 'polypeptide(L)'
;MNRKIEKQIRKKSKNNRVCLSIFAFVMLLFVPFFVYASETKSDGNTIQVIEEENKTVRVGYFPYANFQEGGYGEHKQGAGYEYLQKISYITGWKYEYVYGSFKECLDMLADGEIDILGSVSYTPERAESIDYSTYAAGTERYWIYTREDHTDLTDGDPKQMNGCRIGAADGSYQKELLEKWLDSNQIQAEVVVVKAMMK
;
A
#
# COMPACT_ATOMS: atom_id res chain seq x y z
N MET A 1 -36.51 -45.87 -16.60
CA MET A 1 -36.14 -44.61 -15.94
C MET A 1 -37.07 -44.39 -14.76
N ASN A 2 -36.54 -44.14 -13.58
CA ASN A 2 -37.11 -44.49 -12.27
C ASN A 2 -38.10 -43.39 -11.79
N ARG A 3 -39.37 -43.74 -11.59
CA ARG A 3 -40.47 -42.84 -11.12
C ARG A 3 -40.12 -42.01 -9.87
N LYS A 4 -39.10 -42.43 -9.12
CA LYS A 4 -38.59 -41.71 -7.96
C LYS A 4 -37.79 -40.44 -8.35
N ILE A 5 -37.08 -40.46 -9.48
CA ILE A 5 -36.32 -39.35 -10.00
C ILE A 5 -37.24 -38.27 -10.56
N GLU A 6 -38.28 -38.63 -11.27
CA GLU A 6 -39.28 -37.66 -11.79
C GLU A 6 -40.01 -36.92 -10.67
N LYS A 7 -40.36 -37.61 -9.56
CA LYS A 7 -40.97 -36.96 -8.41
C LYS A 7 -40.03 -35.97 -7.70
N GLN A 8 -38.73 -36.28 -7.64
CA GLN A 8 -37.72 -35.38 -7.08
C GLN A 8 -37.55 -34.11 -7.94
N ILE A 9 -37.53 -34.27 -9.26
CA ILE A 9 -37.39 -33.14 -10.20
C ILE A 9 -38.60 -32.22 -10.14
N ARG A 10 -39.82 -32.80 -10.10
CA ARG A 10 -41.08 -32.03 -9.94
C ARG A 10 -41.16 -31.29 -8.61
N LYS A 11 -40.65 -31.88 -7.52
CA LYS A 11 -40.63 -31.23 -6.19
C LYS A 11 -39.64 -30.07 -6.16
N LYS A 12 -38.44 -30.22 -6.80
CA LYS A 12 -37.43 -29.16 -6.89
C LYS A 12 -37.89 -27.98 -7.76
N SER A 13 -38.62 -28.27 -8.89
CA SER A 13 -39.18 -27.22 -9.74
C SER A 13 -40.31 -26.43 -9.06
N LYS A 14 -41.13 -27.07 -8.21
CA LYS A 14 -42.19 -26.39 -7.48
C LYS A 14 -41.66 -25.47 -6.39
N ASN A 15 -40.60 -25.89 -5.67
CA ASN A 15 -39.95 -25.05 -4.65
C ASN A 15 -39.26 -23.83 -5.24
N ASN A 16 -38.63 -23.95 -6.42
CA ASN A 16 -37.97 -22.81 -7.10
C ASN A 16 -38.98 -21.75 -7.58
N ARG A 17 -40.20 -22.19 -8.00
CA ARG A 17 -41.26 -21.24 -8.41
C ARG A 17 -41.83 -20.47 -7.22
N VAL A 18 -41.95 -21.11 -6.06
CA VAL A 18 -42.40 -20.45 -4.82
C VAL A 18 -41.37 -19.47 -4.30
N CYS A 19 -40.05 -19.82 -4.32
CA CYS A 19 -39.00 -18.91 -3.96
C CYS A 19 -38.92 -17.68 -4.88
N LEU A 20 -39.09 -17.86 -6.20
CA LEU A 20 -39.06 -16.74 -7.15
C LEU A 20 -40.24 -15.78 -6.92
N SER A 21 -41.43 -16.31 -6.58
CA SER A 21 -42.63 -15.51 -6.31
C SER A 21 -42.49 -14.69 -5.02
N ILE A 22 -41.90 -15.27 -3.98
CA ILE A 22 -41.66 -14.58 -2.70
C ILE A 22 -40.61 -13.47 -2.89
N PHE A 23 -39.55 -13.70 -3.67
CA PHE A 23 -38.53 -12.71 -3.94
C PHE A 23 -39.07 -11.51 -4.74
N ALA A 24 -39.91 -11.74 -5.73
CA ALA A 24 -40.58 -10.69 -6.50
C ALA A 24 -41.56 -9.88 -5.65
N PHE A 25 -42.28 -10.51 -4.69
CA PHE A 25 -43.22 -9.83 -3.81
C PHE A 25 -42.50 -8.97 -2.74
N VAL A 26 -41.36 -9.43 -2.21
CA VAL A 26 -40.54 -8.66 -1.27
C VAL A 26 -39.90 -7.43 -1.95
N MET A 27 -39.48 -7.57 -3.22
CA MET A 27 -38.95 -6.41 -3.99
C MET A 27 -40.02 -5.34 -4.25
N LEU A 28 -41.32 -5.75 -4.46
CA LEU A 28 -42.42 -4.82 -4.70
C LEU A 28 -42.83 -4.05 -3.43
N LEU A 29 -42.58 -4.59 -2.24
CA LEU A 29 -42.87 -3.90 -0.96
C LEU A 29 -41.75 -2.90 -0.55
N PHE A 30 -40.53 -3.03 -1.09
CA PHE A 30 -39.44 -2.12 -0.77
C PHE A 30 -39.31 -0.89 -1.71
N VAL A 31 -39.96 -0.92 -2.88
CA VAL A 31 -39.93 0.20 -3.82
C VAL A 31 -40.60 1.49 -3.28
N PRO A 32 -41.72 1.46 -2.52
CA PRO A 32 -42.25 2.72 -1.97
C PRO A 32 -41.50 3.28 -0.79
N PHE A 33 -40.63 2.48 -0.11
CA PHE A 33 -39.88 2.99 1.03
C PHE A 33 -38.64 3.81 0.63
N PHE A 34 -38.08 3.55 -0.55
CA PHE A 34 -36.93 4.33 -1.05
C PHE A 34 -37.31 5.69 -1.64
N VAL A 35 -38.54 5.86 -2.09
CA VAL A 35 -39.03 7.12 -2.67
C VAL A 35 -39.48 8.11 -1.59
N TYR A 36 -39.76 7.64 -0.37
CA TYR A 36 -40.25 8.51 0.73
C TYR A 36 -39.15 9.11 1.62
N ALA A 37 -37.86 8.74 1.39
CA ALA A 37 -36.73 9.20 2.19
C ALA A 37 -36.00 10.44 1.61
N SER A 38 -36.54 11.06 0.55
CA SER A 38 -35.86 12.19 -0.12
C SER A 38 -36.44 13.57 0.18
N GLU A 39 -37.35 13.73 1.15
CA GLU A 39 -37.83 15.06 1.58
C GLU A 39 -37.85 15.21 3.09
N THR A 40 -36.68 15.27 3.69
CA THR A 40 -36.50 15.98 4.96
C THR A 40 -35.55 17.16 4.72
N LYS A 41 -36.11 18.35 4.64
CA LYS A 41 -35.36 19.59 4.82
C LYS A 41 -34.68 19.52 6.18
N SER A 42 -33.38 19.39 6.20
CA SER A 42 -32.54 19.54 7.37
C SER A 42 -31.83 20.88 7.28
N ASP A 43 -31.99 21.66 8.33
CA ASP A 43 -31.32 22.93 8.53
C ASP A 43 -29.80 22.81 8.46
N GLY A 44 -29.21 23.78 7.83
CA GLY A 44 -27.84 24.16 7.65
C GLY A 44 -26.78 23.56 8.55
N ASN A 45 -26.28 22.38 8.24
CA ASN A 45 -24.88 21.99 8.39
C ASN A 45 -24.59 20.82 7.42
N THR A 46 -24.75 21.09 6.13
CA THR A 46 -24.32 20.15 5.10
C THR A 46 -22.80 20.14 5.15
N ILE A 47 -22.23 19.08 5.71
CA ILE A 47 -20.86 18.68 5.36
C ILE A 47 -20.92 18.52 3.85
N GLN A 48 -20.33 19.46 3.13
CA GLN A 48 -20.07 19.27 1.71
C GLN A 48 -19.13 18.06 1.63
N VAL A 49 -19.68 16.88 1.37
CA VAL A 49 -18.93 15.78 0.82
C VAL A 49 -18.46 16.29 -0.53
N ILE A 50 -17.23 16.71 -0.58
CA ILE A 50 -16.59 17.20 -1.80
C ILE A 50 -16.68 16.05 -2.79
N GLU A 51 -17.44 16.22 -3.88
CA GLU A 51 -17.46 15.35 -5.04
C GLU A 51 -16.09 15.38 -5.73
N GLU A 52 -15.04 14.86 -5.08
CA GLU A 52 -13.80 14.42 -5.73
C GLU A 52 -13.88 12.92 -6.06
N GLU A 53 -15.09 12.39 -6.23
CA GLU A 53 -15.31 11.05 -6.74
C GLU A 53 -14.70 10.94 -8.14
N ASN A 54 -13.62 10.15 -8.26
CA ASN A 54 -12.87 9.78 -9.46
C ASN A 54 -11.57 10.55 -9.74
N LYS A 55 -10.95 11.20 -8.77
CA LYS A 55 -9.60 11.73 -8.96
C LYS A 55 -8.62 10.59 -9.21
N THR A 56 -7.90 10.64 -10.34
CA THR A 56 -6.76 9.77 -10.60
C THR A 56 -5.54 10.34 -9.90
N VAL A 57 -4.86 9.51 -9.10
CA VAL A 57 -3.68 9.85 -8.33
C VAL A 57 -2.52 8.96 -8.77
N ARG A 58 -1.42 9.56 -9.21
CA ARG A 58 -0.22 8.86 -9.64
C ARG A 58 0.61 8.48 -8.43
N VAL A 59 0.89 7.18 -8.28
CA VAL A 59 1.57 6.63 -7.11
C VAL A 59 2.89 6.00 -7.54
N GLY A 60 3.99 6.45 -6.96
CA GLY A 60 5.30 5.83 -7.15
C GLY A 60 5.31 4.42 -6.58
N TYR A 61 5.75 3.45 -7.40
CA TYR A 61 5.75 2.04 -7.05
C TYR A 61 7.13 1.44 -7.30
N PHE A 62 7.85 1.13 -6.23
CA PHE A 62 9.18 0.52 -6.24
C PHE A 62 9.18 -0.79 -5.44
N PRO A 63 10.02 -1.75 -5.79
CA PRO A 63 10.07 -3.02 -5.08
C PRO A 63 10.57 -2.84 -3.64
N TYR A 64 9.72 -3.21 -2.67
CA TYR A 64 10.07 -3.19 -1.26
C TYR A 64 9.39 -4.37 -0.55
N ALA A 65 10.20 -5.34 -0.11
CA ALA A 65 9.71 -6.58 0.47
C ALA A 65 8.74 -6.35 1.64
N ASN A 66 7.62 -7.08 1.64
CA ASN A 66 6.51 -7.00 2.60
C ASN A 66 5.77 -5.65 2.65
N PHE A 67 6.28 -4.61 2.00
CA PHE A 67 5.64 -3.30 1.97
C PHE A 67 4.95 -3.04 0.63
N GLN A 68 5.65 -3.26 -0.49
CA GLN A 68 5.18 -2.92 -1.82
C GLN A 68 5.76 -3.91 -2.83
N GLU A 69 5.01 -4.97 -3.14
CA GLU A 69 5.41 -6.08 -3.98
C GLU A 69 4.53 -6.21 -5.22
N GLY A 70 5.03 -6.87 -6.25
CA GLY A 70 4.39 -7.04 -7.55
C GLY A 70 4.75 -5.91 -8.53
N GLY A 71 5.31 -6.31 -9.67
CA GLY A 71 5.69 -5.40 -10.75
C GLY A 71 4.53 -5.00 -11.66
N TYR A 72 4.86 -4.46 -12.84
CA TYR A 72 3.88 -4.12 -13.86
C TYR A 72 3.15 -5.38 -14.34
N GLY A 73 1.82 -5.36 -14.26
CA GLY A 73 0.98 -6.49 -14.66
C GLY A 73 0.94 -7.66 -13.66
N GLU A 74 1.71 -7.61 -12.59
CA GLU A 74 1.71 -8.62 -11.53
C GLU A 74 0.69 -8.29 -10.43
N HIS A 75 0.37 -9.31 -9.62
CA HIS A 75 -0.45 -9.12 -8.43
C HIS A 75 0.30 -8.27 -7.41
N LYS A 76 -0.33 -7.17 -6.98
CA LYS A 76 0.23 -6.28 -5.97
C LYS A 76 -0.18 -6.69 -4.58
N GLN A 77 0.76 -6.61 -3.65
CA GLN A 77 0.55 -6.92 -2.24
C GLN A 77 1.52 -6.15 -1.34
N GLY A 78 1.35 -6.30 -0.04
CA GLY A 78 2.18 -5.69 0.98
C GLY A 78 1.49 -4.57 1.74
N ALA A 79 1.99 -4.26 2.94
CA ALA A 79 1.35 -3.35 3.87
C ALA A 79 1.11 -1.94 3.30
N GLY A 80 2.06 -1.42 2.51
CA GLY A 80 1.92 -0.12 1.85
C GLY A 80 0.86 -0.12 0.75
N TYR A 81 0.81 -1.20 -0.06
CA TYR A 81 -0.24 -1.36 -1.06
C TYR A 81 -1.63 -1.44 -0.41
N GLU A 82 -1.80 -2.26 0.63
CA GLU A 82 -3.08 -2.39 1.34
C GLU A 82 -3.50 -1.07 2.03
N TYR A 83 -2.54 -0.32 2.54
CA TYR A 83 -2.80 1.00 3.13
C TYR A 83 -3.35 1.98 2.07
N LEU A 84 -2.74 2.02 0.88
CA LEU A 84 -3.25 2.81 -0.24
C LEU A 84 -4.66 2.38 -0.66
N GLN A 85 -4.95 1.06 -0.71
CA GLN A 85 -6.29 0.57 -1.02
C GLN A 85 -7.35 1.06 -0.01
N LYS A 86 -7.00 1.15 1.28
CA LYS A 86 -7.89 1.72 2.29
C LYS A 86 -8.12 3.21 2.10
N ILE A 87 -7.08 3.97 1.73
CA ILE A 87 -7.24 5.39 1.38
C ILE A 87 -8.15 5.54 0.17
N SER A 88 -7.93 4.76 -0.90
CA SER A 88 -8.79 4.74 -2.09
C SER A 88 -10.25 4.46 -1.74
N TYR A 89 -10.49 3.49 -0.88
CA TYR A 89 -11.86 3.17 -0.41
C TYR A 89 -12.55 4.33 0.29
N ILE A 90 -11.80 5.13 1.07
CA ILE A 90 -12.36 6.28 1.83
C ILE A 90 -12.54 7.50 0.94
N THR A 91 -11.58 7.75 0.03
CA THR A 91 -11.51 8.97 -0.77
C THR A 91 -12.18 8.86 -2.14
N GLY A 92 -12.42 7.64 -2.63
CA GLY A 92 -12.84 7.40 -4.01
C GLY A 92 -11.71 7.55 -5.05
N TRP A 93 -10.48 7.79 -4.62
CA TRP A 93 -9.34 7.97 -5.53
C TRP A 93 -9.02 6.70 -6.31
N LYS A 94 -8.68 6.88 -7.58
CA LYS A 94 -8.16 5.81 -8.45
C LYS A 94 -6.66 5.96 -8.59
N TYR A 95 -5.91 4.87 -8.38
CA TYR A 95 -4.46 4.92 -8.48
C TYR A 95 -3.95 4.49 -9.85
N GLU A 96 -3.03 5.29 -10.37
CA GLU A 96 -2.14 4.94 -11.46
C GLU A 96 -0.74 4.71 -10.89
N TYR A 97 -0.23 3.47 -11.01
CA TYR A 97 1.08 3.12 -10.46
C TYR A 97 2.18 3.41 -11.48
N VAL A 98 3.13 4.24 -11.09
CA VAL A 98 4.33 4.61 -11.86
C VAL A 98 5.51 3.86 -11.27
N TYR A 99 6.15 3.00 -12.07
CA TYR A 99 7.18 2.09 -11.59
C TYR A 99 8.58 2.69 -11.77
N GLY A 100 9.45 2.46 -10.78
CA GLY A 100 10.83 2.88 -10.79
C GLY A 100 11.61 2.29 -9.61
N SER A 101 12.87 2.62 -9.48
CA SER A 101 13.62 2.47 -8.23
C SER A 101 13.12 3.49 -7.21
N PHE A 102 13.46 3.30 -5.93
CA PHE A 102 13.11 4.26 -4.89
C PHE A 102 13.61 5.68 -5.21
N LYS A 103 14.87 5.78 -5.71
CA LYS A 103 15.44 7.07 -6.09
C LYS A 103 14.69 7.72 -7.24
N GLU A 104 14.39 6.97 -8.30
CA GLU A 104 13.61 7.49 -9.43
C GLU A 104 12.22 7.96 -9.00
N CYS A 105 11.53 7.18 -8.15
CA CYS A 105 10.24 7.60 -7.60
C CYS A 105 10.34 8.86 -6.73
N LEU A 106 11.43 9.03 -5.98
CA LEU A 106 11.66 10.23 -5.17
C LEU A 106 11.90 11.46 -6.06
N ASP A 107 12.69 11.30 -7.12
CA ASP A 107 12.93 12.36 -8.10
C ASP A 107 11.63 12.74 -8.81
N MET A 108 10.85 11.77 -9.29
CA MET A 108 9.53 11.98 -9.91
C MET A 108 8.53 12.68 -8.98
N LEU A 109 8.59 12.41 -7.65
CA LEU A 109 7.75 13.10 -6.67
C LEU A 109 8.14 14.58 -6.56
N ALA A 110 9.45 14.87 -6.47
CA ALA A 110 9.96 16.23 -6.38
C ALA A 110 9.64 17.04 -7.65
N ASP A 111 9.68 16.39 -8.82
CA ASP A 111 9.37 17.00 -10.12
C ASP A 111 7.86 17.10 -10.41
N GLY A 112 7.00 16.53 -9.56
CA GLY A 112 5.55 16.51 -9.72
C GLY A 112 5.05 15.55 -10.80
N GLU A 113 5.87 14.60 -11.22
CA GLU A 113 5.46 13.54 -12.16
C GLU A 113 4.60 12.47 -11.50
N ILE A 114 4.73 12.29 -10.18
CA ILE A 114 3.82 11.49 -9.34
C ILE A 114 3.26 12.33 -8.21
N ASP A 115 2.14 11.91 -7.64
CA ASP A 115 1.41 12.67 -6.64
C ASP A 115 1.64 12.12 -5.21
N ILE A 116 1.93 10.82 -5.09
CA ILE A 116 2.15 10.14 -3.80
C ILE A 116 3.31 9.15 -3.91
N LEU A 117 4.13 9.12 -2.87
CA LEU A 117 5.15 8.09 -2.66
C LEU A 117 5.08 7.60 -1.21
N GLY A 118 4.90 6.31 -1.01
CA GLY A 118 4.92 5.68 0.32
C GLY A 118 6.33 5.39 0.82
N SER A 119 6.47 5.21 2.15
CA SER A 119 7.74 4.81 2.80
C SER A 119 8.90 5.78 2.59
N VAL A 120 8.61 7.08 2.55
CA VAL A 120 9.65 8.12 2.49
C VAL A 120 9.94 8.61 3.90
N SER A 121 11.14 8.29 4.41
CA SER A 121 11.61 8.82 5.69
C SER A 121 11.79 10.33 5.60
N TYR A 122 11.31 11.04 6.62
CA TYR A 122 11.48 12.48 6.71
C TYR A 122 12.95 12.85 6.87
N THR A 123 13.43 13.78 6.04
CA THR A 123 14.66 14.54 6.29
C THR A 123 14.41 16.02 5.98
N PRO A 124 15.13 16.95 6.64
CA PRO A 124 15.01 18.38 6.34
C PRO A 124 15.25 18.70 4.86
N GLU A 125 16.25 18.05 4.24
CA GLU A 125 16.60 18.27 2.83
C GLU A 125 15.44 17.86 1.90
N ARG A 126 14.82 16.72 2.16
CA ARG A 126 13.66 16.26 1.36
C ARG A 126 12.46 17.17 1.54
N ALA A 127 12.26 17.70 2.75
CA ALA A 127 11.15 18.60 3.05
C ALA A 127 11.27 19.98 2.34
N GLU A 128 12.40 20.29 1.72
CA GLU A 128 12.55 21.47 0.86
C GLU A 128 11.85 21.30 -0.49
N SER A 129 11.65 20.06 -0.96
CA SER A 129 11.10 19.76 -2.29
C SER A 129 9.82 18.90 -2.28
N ILE A 130 9.49 18.25 -1.18
CA ILE A 130 8.32 17.38 -1.06
C ILE A 130 7.55 17.64 0.24
N ASP A 131 6.23 17.57 0.17
CA ASP A 131 5.36 17.66 1.33
C ASP A 131 5.15 16.30 2.00
N TYR A 132 5.07 16.32 3.33
CA TYR A 132 4.80 15.14 4.14
C TYR A 132 3.41 15.17 4.77
N SER A 133 2.80 14.01 4.92
CA SER A 133 1.57 13.88 5.69
C SER A 133 1.78 14.29 7.15
N THR A 134 0.76 14.87 7.77
CA THR A 134 0.79 15.32 9.18
C THR A 134 1.12 14.17 10.15
N TYR A 135 0.70 12.96 9.83
CA TYR A 135 0.94 11.77 10.63
C TYR A 135 1.78 10.77 9.84
N ALA A 136 2.78 10.21 10.50
CA ALA A 136 3.57 9.14 9.93
C ALA A 136 2.74 7.88 9.73
N ALA A 137 2.92 7.19 8.59
CA ALA A 137 2.28 5.91 8.32
C ALA A 137 2.82 4.78 9.22
N GLY A 138 4.02 4.93 9.76
CA GLY A 138 4.66 3.97 10.64
C GLY A 138 6.03 4.42 11.09
N THR A 139 6.74 3.54 11.81
CA THR A 139 8.13 3.72 12.24
C THR A 139 8.96 2.56 11.75
N GLU A 140 10.19 2.84 11.35
CA GLU A 140 11.15 1.84 10.88
C GLU A 140 12.29 1.69 11.86
N ARG A 141 12.87 0.48 11.90
CA ARG A 141 14.13 0.18 12.59
C ARG A 141 15.08 -0.41 11.58
N TYR A 142 16.34 0.00 11.65
CA TYR A 142 17.37 -0.44 10.72
C TYR A 142 18.36 -1.34 11.43
N TRP A 143 18.72 -2.42 10.77
CA TRP A 143 19.65 -3.43 11.25
C TRP A 143 20.69 -3.70 10.18
N ILE A 144 21.91 -3.98 10.60
CA ILE A 144 22.94 -4.51 9.71
C ILE A 144 22.84 -6.04 9.78
N TYR A 145 22.69 -6.66 8.63
CA TYR A 145 22.59 -8.11 8.50
C TYR A 145 23.86 -8.67 7.90
N THR A 146 24.26 -9.84 8.36
CA THR A 146 25.33 -10.63 7.76
C THR A 146 24.80 -12.03 7.40
N ARG A 147 25.57 -12.78 6.61
CA ARG A 147 25.23 -14.16 6.32
C ARG A 147 25.45 -15.02 7.57
N GLU A 148 24.68 -16.09 7.69
CA GLU A 148 24.74 -17.01 8.83
C GLU A 148 26.12 -17.68 8.99
N ASP A 149 26.82 -17.91 7.88
CA ASP A 149 28.18 -18.49 7.86
C ASP A 149 29.30 -17.48 8.21
N HIS A 150 28.99 -16.21 8.43
CA HIS A 150 29.93 -15.15 8.82
C HIS A 150 30.02 -15.09 10.35
N THR A 151 30.80 -16.00 10.92
CA THR A 151 30.90 -16.19 12.38
C THR A 151 31.89 -15.28 13.09
N ASP A 152 32.61 -14.47 12.34
CA ASP A 152 33.60 -13.48 12.83
C ASP A 152 32.98 -12.15 13.25
N LEU A 153 31.70 -11.92 12.93
CA LEU A 153 30.92 -10.77 13.39
C LEU A 153 29.95 -11.23 14.49
N THR A 154 30.07 -10.65 15.67
CA THR A 154 29.20 -10.91 16.81
C THR A 154 28.45 -9.66 17.21
N ASP A 155 27.22 -9.84 17.70
CA ASP A 155 26.42 -8.73 18.21
C ASP A 155 27.11 -8.07 19.41
N GLY A 156 27.05 -6.73 19.48
CA GLY A 156 27.53 -5.93 20.60
C GLY A 156 28.94 -5.32 20.44
N ASP A 157 29.73 -5.70 19.44
CA ASP A 157 31.01 -5.02 19.14
C ASP A 157 31.03 -4.48 17.70
N PRO A 158 30.62 -3.23 17.50
CA PRO A 158 30.58 -2.63 16.17
C PRO A 158 31.96 -2.44 15.52
N LYS A 159 33.05 -2.44 16.28
CA LYS A 159 34.40 -2.28 15.73
C LYS A 159 34.88 -3.47 14.89
N GLN A 160 34.24 -4.63 15.04
CA GLN A 160 34.46 -5.80 14.17
C GLN A 160 34.10 -5.52 12.70
N MET A 161 33.35 -4.45 12.43
CA MET A 161 33.00 -4.04 11.06
C MET A 161 34.13 -3.24 10.36
N ASN A 162 35.23 -2.96 11.04
CA ASN A 162 36.36 -2.32 10.38
C ASN A 162 36.86 -3.16 9.20
N GLY A 163 37.02 -2.53 8.04
CA GLY A 163 37.41 -3.19 6.80
C GLY A 163 36.30 -3.96 6.10
N CYS A 164 35.09 -4.02 6.66
CA CYS A 164 33.94 -4.65 6.02
C CYS A 164 33.37 -3.80 4.89
N ARG A 165 32.65 -4.45 3.97
CA ARG A 165 31.82 -3.82 2.94
C ARG A 165 30.36 -3.97 3.33
N ILE A 166 29.66 -2.85 3.48
CA ILE A 166 28.26 -2.81 3.93
C ILE A 166 27.38 -2.26 2.82
N GLY A 167 26.42 -3.04 2.35
CA GLY A 167 25.50 -2.65 1.28
C GLY A 167 24.38 -1.75 1.80
N ALA A 168 24.09 -0.66 1.07
CA ALA A 168 22.92 0.18 1.29
C ALA A 168 22.28 0.59 -0.04
N ALA A 169 20.97 0.83 -0.03
CA ALA A 169 20.27 1.26 -1.24
C ALA A 169 20.59 2.71 -1.58
N ASP A 170 20.67 3.02 -2.88
CA ASP A 170 20.95 4.38 -3.35
C ASP A 170 19.83 5.35 -2.97
N GLY A 171 20.22 6.58 -2.58
CA GLY A 171 19.28 7.63 -2.17
C GLY A 171 18.44 7.30 -0.93
N SER A 172 18.73 6.20 -0.23
CA SER A 172 17.98 5.80 0.97
C SER A 172 18.46 6.51 2.23
N TYR A 173 17.53 6.81 3.12
CA TYR A 173 17.86 7.35 4.44
C TYR A 173 18.68 6.38 5.29
N GLN A 174 18.52 5.07 5.05
CA GLN A 174 19.33 4.03 5.67
C GLN A 174 20.83 4.21 5.39
N LYS A 175 21.18 4.58 4.15
CA LYS A 175 22.58 4.86 3.77
C LYS A 175 23.13 6.03 4.57
N GLU A 176 22.41 7.13 4.66
CA GLU A 176 22.82 8.31 5.43
C GLU A 176 22.98 8.00 6.92
N LEU A 177 22.05 7.24 7.50
CA LEU A 177 22.12 6.82 8.89
C LEU A 177 23.32 5.89 9.13
N LEU A 178 23.59 4.96 8.22
CA LEU A 178 24.73 4.06 8.28
C LEU A 178 26.03 4.84 8.26
N GLU A 179 26.22 5.76 7.32
CA GLU A 179 27.40 6.59 7.19
C GLU A 179 27.65 7.43 8.47
N LYS A 180 26.61 8.10 8.99
CA LYS A 180 26.66 8.84 10.26
C LYS A 180 27.00 7.96 11.46
N TRP A 181 26.44 6.73 11.49
CA TRP A 181 26.69 5.79 12.57
C TRP A 181 28.12 5.25 12.53
N LEU A 182 28.66 4.92 11.35
CA LEU A 182 30.04 4.47 11.16
C LEU A 182 31.02 5.55 11.61
N ASP A 183 30.81 6.80 11.21
CA ASP A 183 31.65 7.94 11.59
C ASP A 183 31.60 8.16 13.12
N SER A 184 30.42 8.21 13.70
CA SER A 184 30.22 8.42 15.15
C SER A 184 30.88 7.33 16.00
N ASN A 185 30.98 6.10 15.49
CA ASN A 185 31.62 4.98 16.18
C ASN A 185 33.09 4.77 15.75
N GLN A 186 33.61 5.63 14.88
CA GLN A 186 34.99 5.55 14.34
C GLN A 186 35.26 4.18 13.69
N ILE A 187 34.34 3.72 12.87
CA ILE A 187 34.42 2.45 12.14
C ILE A 187 34.79 2.74 10.68
N GLN A 188 35.88 2.12 10.23
CA GLN A 188 36.32 2.23 8.85
C GLN A 188 35.74 1.07 8.03
N ALA A 189 34.55 1.26 7.48
CA ALA A 189 33.90 0.31 6.58
C ALA A 189 33.57 0.98 5.24
N GLU A 190 33.55 0.21 4.16
CA GLU A 190 33.15 0.69 2.83
C GLU A 190 31.64 0.57 2.68
N VAL A 191 30.94 1.68 2.48
CA VAL A 191 29.50 1.64 2.14
C VAL A 191 29.35 1.46 0.64
N VAL A 192 28.78 0.34 0.24
CA VAL A 192 28.57 -0.05 -1.16
C VAL A 192 27.13 0.17 -1.54
N VAL A 193 26.91 0.97 -2.59
CA VAL A 193 25.56 1.16 -3.14
C VAL A 193 25.11 -0.12 -3.83
N VAL A 194 24.00 -0.68 -3.36
CA VAL A 194 23.35 -1.83 -3.97
C VAL A 194 22.05 -1.40 -4.66
N LYS A 195 21.89 -1.85 -5.91
CA LYS A 195 20.61 -1.67 -6.60
C LYS A 195 19.63 -2.68 -6.05
N ALA A 196 18.41 -2.25 -5.72
CA ALA A 196 17.33 -3.19 -5.42
C ALA A 196 17.16 -4.12 -6.63
N MET A 197 17.43 -5.42 -6.44
CA MET A 197 17.15 -6.38 -7.49
C MET A 197 15.63 -6.59 -7.53
N MET A 198 15.00 -6.13 -8.61
CA MET A 198 13.69 -6.62 -8.99
C MET A 198 13.83 -8.12 -9.33
N LYS A 199 13.24 -8.98 -8.52
CA LYS A 199 13.05 -10.38 -8.86
C LYS A 199 11.73 -10.56 -9.56
#